data_9b1132f5916756fcbc4a94d723568fe8
#
_entry.id   9b1132f5916756fcbc4a94d723568fe8
#
_cell.length_a   1.000
_cell.length_b   1.000
_cell.length_c   1.000
_cell.angle_alpha   90.00
_cell.angle_beta   90.00
_cell.angle_gamma   90.00
#
_symmetry.space_group_name_H-M   'P 1'
#
loop_
_entity.id
_entity.type
_entity.pdbx_description
1 polymer ?
#
loop_
_entity_poly.entity_id
_entity_poly.type
_entity_poly.pdbx_seq_one_letter_code
_entity_poly.pdbx_strand_id
1 'polypeptide(L)'
;LHTAYRRQRQMCIRDRHHLEALLETAEIVPHVNQILLAPGCDQKDLVAYCQERDILLEAYSPLGTGGIFGNEDVEAVAERNGKSVAQVALRWSLQKGFLPLPKSVTPKNIKANLDIFDFDLSEEDMAVLDKIQGIKTQNDPDTVNF
;
A
#
# COMPACT_ATOMS: atom_id res chain seq x y z
N LEU A 1 10.18 -1.03 -30.55
CA LEU A 1 11.30 -1.18 -29.61
C LEU A 1 11.00 -0.34 -28.35
N HIS A 2 10.58 -1.01 -27.27
CA HIS A 2 10.49 -0.34 -25.96
C HIS A 2 11.92 -0.22 -25.46
N THR A 3 12.48 0.98 -25.53
CA THR A 3 13.80 1.28 -25.04
C THR A 3 13.89 1.05 -23.52
N ALA A 4 15.06 0.67 -23.02
CA ALA A 4 15.34 0.41 -21.61
C ALA A 4 14.87 1.54 -20.68
N TYR A 5 14.84 2.78 -21.16
CA TYR A 5 14.36 3.98 -20.44
C TYR A 5 12.89 3.93 -20.00
N ARG A 6 12.01 3.20 -20.68
CA ARG A 6 10.62 3.03 -20.26
C ARG A 6 10.45 2.00 -19.14
N ARG A 7 11.40 1.08 -18.94
CA ARG A 7 11.36 0.06 -17.89
C ARG A 7 11.68 0.60 -16.51
N GLN A 8 12.30 1.78 -16.42
CA GLN A 8 12.69 2.42 -15.15
C GLN A 8 11.58 3.27 -14.50
N ARG A 9 10.39 3.33 -15.09
CA ARG A 9 9.28 4.15 -14.59
C ARG A 9 8.52 3.54 -13.42
N GLN A 10 8.68 2.24 -13.20
CA GLN A 10 8.08 1.51 -12.11
C GLN A 10 9.17 0.71 -11.39
N MET A 11 9.22 0.84 -10.08
CA MET A 11 10.09 0.04 -9.23
C MET A 11 9.24 -0.84 -8.33
N CYS A 12 9.63 -2.12 -8.20
CA CYS A 12 8.96 -3.07 -7.34
C CYS A 12 9.85 -3.37 -6.15
N ILE A 13 9.30 -3.24 -4.94
CA ILE A 13 9.94 -3.59 -3.67
C ILE A 13 11.34 -2.96 -3.57
N ARG A 14 11.39 -1.65 -3.38
CA ARG A 14 12.67 -0.92 -3.19
C ARG A 14 12.56 -0.02 -1.98
N ASP A 15 13.57 -0.12 -1.13
CA ASP A 15 13.73 0.75 0.02
C ASP A 15 14.34 2.10 -0.38
N ARG A 16 14.37 3.00 0.58
CA ARG A 16 14.87 4.37 0.37
C ARG A 16 16.28 4.40 -0.21
N HIS A 17 17.21 3.60 0.30
CA HIS A 17 18.60 3.58 -0.19
C HIS A 17 18.73 3.14 -1.66
N HIS A 18 17.85 2.25 -2.14
CA HIS A 18 17.80 1.87 -3.56
C HIS A 18 17.33 3.04 -4.44
N LEU A 19 16.34 3.80 -3.97
CA LEU A 19 15.88 4.99 -4.67
C LEU A 19 16.93 6.08 -4.67
N GLU A 20 17.63 6.29 -3.55
CA GLU A 20 18.74 7.25 -3.45
C GLU A 20 19.84 6.90 -4.45
N ALA A 21 20.32 5.66 -4.46
CA ALA A 21 21.34 5.21 -5.40
C ALA A 21 20.90 5.31 -6.87
N LEU A 22 19.62 5.01 -7.16
CA LEU A 22 19.09 5.16 -8.52
C LEU A 22 19.08 6.63 -8.95
N LEU A 23 18.63 7.52 -8.08
CA LEU A 23 18.48 8.95 -8.39
C LEU A 23 19.81 9.68 -8.58
N GLU A 24 20.94 9.11 -8.12
CA GLU A 24 22.28 9.66 -8.41
C GLU A 24 22.60 9.64 -9.92
N THR A 25 22.04 8.71 -10.67
CA THR A 25 22.37 8.47 -12.09
C THR A 25 21.16 8.52 -13.02
N ALA A 26 19.95 8.51 -12.50
CA ALA A 26 18.73 8.50 -13.30
C ALA A 26 18.44 9.88 -13.90
N GLU A 27 18.31 9.94 -15.22
CA GLU A 27 17.85 11.15 -15.93
C GLU A 27 16.33 11.42 -15.71
N ILE A 28 15.58 10.37 -15.39
CA ILE A 28 14.12 10.43 -15.18
C ILE A 28 13.80 9.79 -13.84
N VAL A 29 13.16 10.56 -12.97
CA VAL A 29 12.66 10.06 -11.68
C VAL A 29 11.64 8.94 -11.93
N PRO A 30 11.70 7.81 -11.18
CA PRO A 30 10.68 6.77 -11.22
C PRO A 30 9.30 7.37 -10.93
N HIS A 31 8.30 7.03 -11.72
CA HIS A 31 6.94 7.54 -11.48
C HIS A 31 6.20 6.75 -10.41
N VAL A 32 6.59 5.49 -10.19
CA VAL A 32 5.89 4.56 -9.31
C VAL A 32 6.89 3.72 -8.53
N ASN A 33 6.67 3.57 -7.22
CA ASN A 33 7.31 2.56 -6.39
C ASN A 33 6.24 1.63 -5.79
N GLN A 34 6.36 0.33 -6.03
CA GLN A 34 5.44 -0.67 -5.51
C GLN A 34 6.04 -1.30 -4.25
N ILE A 35 5.39 -1.10 -3.11
CA ILE A 35 5.85 -1.57 -1.79
C ILE A 35 4.69 -2.18 -1.00
N LEU A 36 5.00 -2.92 0.06
CA LEU A 36 4.00 -3.41 0.99
C LEU A 36 3.43 -2.24 1.79
N LEU A 37 2.16 -1.94 1.63
CA LEU A 37 1.44 -0.95 2.44
C LEU A 37 0.07 -1.51 2.85
N ALA A 38 -0.14 -1.58 4.15
CA ALA A 38 -1.38 -2.03 4.77
C ALA A 38 -1.53 -1.35 6.14
N PRO A 39 -2.72 -1.28 6.73
CA PRO A 39 -2.85 -0.90 8.11
C PRO A 39 -1.88 -1.71 9.00
N GLY A 40 -1.08 -1.02 9.81
CA GLY A 40 0.00 -1.65 10.61
C GLY A 40 1.32 -1.94 9.88
N CYS A 41 1.41 -1.58 8.60
CA CYS A 41 2.65 -1.61 7.82
C CYS A 41 2.67 -0.41 6.86
N ASP A 42 2.97 0.77 7.38
CA ASP A 42 2.83 2.05 6.67
C ASP A 42 4.16 2.65 6.14
N GLN A 43 5.31 2.10 6.54
CA GLN A 43 6.65 2.47 6.04
C GLN A 43 6.88 4.00 5.94
N LYS A 44 6.57 4.74 7.01
CA LYS A 44 6.49 6.20 7.04
C LYS A 44 7.63 6.92 6.36
N ASP A 45 8.88 6.53 6.63
CA ASP A 45 10.07 7.20 6.10
C ASP A 45 10.19 7.03 4.58
N LEU A 46 9.90 5.82 4.06
CA LEU A 46 9.92 5.55 2.63
C LEU A 46 8.75 6.23 1.92
N VAL A 47 7.58 6.23 2.54
CA VAL A 47 6.38 6.91 2.03
C VAL A 47 6.66 8.41 1.90
N ALA A 48 7.15 9.06 2.95
CA ALA A 48 7.49 10.49 2.92
C ALA A 48 8.53 10.80 1.82
N TYR A 49 9.58 9.97 1.74
CA TYR A 49 10.61 10.11 0.71
C TYR A 49 10.07 10.05 -0.72
N CYS A 50 9.13 9.13 -0.99
CA CYS A 50 8.49 8.99 -2.30
C CYS A 50 7.55 10.17 -2.60
N GLN A 51 6.73 10.57 -1.62
CA GLN A 51 5.77 11.66 -1.78
C GLN A 51 6.46 13.00 -2.05
N GLU A 52 7.58 13.31 -1.37
CA GLU A 52 8.39 14.51 -1.62
C GLU A 52 8.96 14.60 -3.06
N ARG A 53 8.95 13.49 -3.79
CA ARG A 53 9.52 13.37 -5.16
C ARG A 53 8.48 13.05 -6.21
N ASP A 54 7.20 13.18 -5.89
CA ASP A 54 6.09 12.84 -6.77
C ASP A 54 6.14 11.39 -7.29
N ILE A 55 6.69 10.47 -6.50
CA ILE A 55 6.70 9.04 -6.80
C ILE A 55 5.43 8.43 -6.25
N LEU A 56 4.54 7.96 -7.12
CA LEU A 56 3.30 7.28 -6.74
C LEU A 56 3.62 5.95 -6.04
N LEU A 57 2.89 5.68 -4.97
CA LEU A 57 3.02 4.43 -4.22
C LEU A 57 1.91 3.44 -4.59
N GLU A 58 2.31 2.29 -5.11
CA GLU A 58 1.43 1.13 -5.28
C GLU A 58 1.56 0.21 -4.05
N ALA A 59 0.42 -0.02 -3.39
CA ALA A 59 0.34 -0.87 -2.22
C ALA A 59 0.10 -2.33 -2.63
N TYR A 60 1.15 -3.16 -2.70
CA TYR A 60 0.93 -4.58 -2.85
C TYR A 60 0.55 -5.21 -1.49
N SER A 61 -0.17 -6.31 -1.51
CA SER A 61 -0.73 -6.97 -0.31
C SER A 61 -1.44 -6.00 0.64
N PRO A 62 -2.37 -5.16 0.18
CA PRO A 62 -2.99 -4.12 0.99
C PRO A 62 -3.84 -4.65 2.16
N LEU A 63 -4.04 -5.97 2.20
CA LEU A 63 -4.69 -6.69 3.31
C LEU A 63 -3.67 -7.40 4.23
N GLY A 64 -2.40 -7.01 4.19
CA GLY A 64 -1.34 -7.60 5.00
C GLY A 64 -1.19 -9.11 4.82
N THR A 65 -1.39 -9.64 3.58
CA THR A 65 -1.47 -11.09 3.30
C THR A 65 -2.50 -11.84 4.17
N GLY A 66 -3.57 -11.16 4.54
CA GLY A 66 -4.61 -11.70 5.41
C GLY A 66 -4.43 -11.38 6.89
N GLY A 67 -3.32 -10.77 7.30
CA GLY A 67 -3.01 -10.48 8.70
C GLY A 67 -3.93 -9.45 9.38
N ILE A 68 -4.69 -8.67 8.59
CA ILE A 68 -5.66 -7.72 9.13
C ILE A 68 -6.97 -8.38 9.59
N PHE A 69 -7.28 -9.61 9.12
CA PHE A 69 -8.49 -10.31 9.51
C PHE A 69 -8.35 -10.87 10.93
N GLY A 70 -9.37 -10.71 11.75
CA GLY A 70 -9.36 -11.08 13.16
C GLY A 70 -8.67 -10.06 14.07
N ASN A 71 -8.26 -8.90 13.54
CA ASN A 71 -7.81 -7.79 14.36
C ASN A 71 -9.02 -7.00 14.87
N GLU A 72 -9.19 -6.94 16.18
CA GLU A 72 -10.37 -6.36 16.83
C GLU A 72 -10.56 -4.87 16.48
N ASP A 73 -9.48 -4.11 16.36
CA ASP A 73 -9.54 -2.69 16.01
C ASP A 73 -10.04 -2.49 14.58
N VAL A 74 -9.55 -3.31 13.63
CA VAL A 74 -10.00 -3.24 12.22
C VAL A 74 -11.46 -3.68 12.10
N GLU A 75 -11.85 -4.72 12.82
CA GLU A 75 -13.23 -5.20 12.84
C GLU A 75 -14.20 -4.15 13.42
N ALA A 76 -13.80 -3.47 14.49
CA ALA A 76 -14.58 -2.38 15.07
C ALA A 76 -14.74 -1.19 14.12
N VAL A 77 -13.68 -0.83 13.38
CA VAL A 77 -13.78 0.21 12.33
C VAL A 77 -14.70 -0.24 11.20
N ALA A 78 -14.61 -1.50 10.78
CA ALA A 78 -15.44 -2.07 9.73
C ALA A 78 -16.94 -2.05 10.12
N GLU A 79 -17.25 -2.45 11.34
CA GLU A 79 -18.63 -2.46 11.88
C GLU A 79 -19.22 -1.04 11.91
N ARG A 80 -18.48 -0.05 12.47
CA ARG A 80 -18.94 1.35 12.52
C ARG A 80 -19.26 1.93 11.15
N ASN A 81 -18.49 1.55 10.12
CA ASN A 81 -18.67 2.04 8.77
C ASN A 81 -19.64 1.18 7.92
N GLY A 82 -20.15 0.07 8.47
CA GLY A 82 -21.02 -0.86 7.73
C GLY A 82 -20.33 -1.50 6.51
N LYS A 83 -19.01 -1.63 6.56
CA LYS A 83 -18.16 -2.16 5.48
C LYS A 83 -17.40 -3.40 5.94
N SER A 84 -16.86 -4.16 5.02
CA SER A 84 -15.98 -5.27 5.35
C SER A 84 -14.59 -4.79 5.74
N VAL A 85 -13.86 -5.60 6.52
CA VAL A 85 -12.45 -5.39 6.86
C VAL A 85 -11.59 -5.09 5.63
N ALA A 86 -11.81 -5.84 4.54
CA ALA A 86 -11.10 -5.61 3.28
C ALA A 86 -11.38 -4.22 2.69
N GLN A 87 -12.65 -3.79 2.67
CA GLN A 87 -13.04 -2.47 2.15
C GLN A 87 -12.44 -1.34 2.99
N VAL A 88 -12.44 -1.48 4.31
CA VAL A 88 -11.82 -0.52 5.23
C VAL A 88 -10.32 -0.38 4.96
N ALA A 89 -9.60 -1.49 4.85
CA ALA A 89 -8.16 -1.45 4.56
C ALA A 89 -7.83 -0.83 3.19
N LEU A 90 -8.63 -1.14 2.18
CA LEU A 90 -8.48 -0.54 0.85
C LEU A 90 -8.81 0.95 0.86
N ARG A 91 -9.84 1.37 1.60
CA ARG A 91 -10.19 2.78 1.76
C ARG A 91 -9.11 3.56 2.51
N TRP A 92 -8.54 2.98 3.57
CA TRP A 92 -7.38 3.52 4.26
C TRP A 92 -6.21 3.78 3.29
N SER A 93 -5.88 2.80 2.43
CA SER A 93 -4.86 2.97 1.40
C SER A 93 -5.14 4.15 0.47
N LEU A 94 -6.37 4.28 -0.03
CA LEU A 94 -6.75 5.40 -0.91
C LEU A 94 -6.65 6.74 -0.19
N GLN A 95 -7.11 6.85 1.06
CA GLN A 95 -7.05 8.09 1.82
C GLN A 95 -5.63 8.50 2.20
N LYS A 96 -4.68 7.55 2.24
CA LYS A 96 -3.24 7.81 2.36
C LYS A 96 -2.59 8.22 1.02
N GLY A 97 -3.34 8.22 -0.09
CA GLY A 97 -2.81 8.53 -1.41
C GLY A 97 -2.09 7.37 -2.08
N PHE A 98 -2.32 6.13 -1.61
CA PHE A 98 -1.73 4.93 -2.22
C PHE A 98 -2.69 4.30 -3.23
N LEU A 99 -2.15 3.60 -4.21
CA LEU A 99 -2.90 2.77 -5.15
C LEU A 99 -2.90 1.31 -4.67
N PRO A 100 -3.97 0.80 -4.02
CA PRO A 100 -4.00 -0.57 -3.53
C PRO A 100 -4.20 -1.58 -4.66
N LEU A 101 -3.45 -2.69 -4.60
CA LEU A 101 -3.49 -3.80 -5.55
C LEU A 101 -4.04 -5.08 -4.88
N PRO A 102 -5.35 -5.17 -4.57
CA PRO A 102 -5.92 -6.34 -3.92
C PRO A 102 -6.06 -7.51 -4.90
N LYS A 103 -5.50 -8.67 -4.55
CA LYS A 103 -5.69 -9.91 -5.30
C LYS A 103 -6.94 -10.64 -4.81
N SER A 104 -7.81 -11.05 -5.74
CA SER A 104 -8.88 -12.00 -5.46
C SER A 104 -9.19 -12.84 -6.71
N VAL A 105 -9.63 -14.09 -6.47
CA VAL A 105 -10.15 -14.99 -7.51
C VAL A 105 -11.67 -15.20 -7.36
N THR A 106 -12.27 -14.67 -6.31
CA THR A 106 -13.69 -14.80 -6.01
C THR A 106 -14.45 -13.60 -6.56
N PRO A 107 -15.39 -13.76 -7.50
CA PRO A 107 -16.11 -12.64 -8.11
C PRO A 107 -16.78 -11.69 -7.11
N LYS A 108 -17.34 -12.23 -6.02
CA LYS A 108 -17.94 -11.43 -4.95
C LYS A 108 -16.91 -10.49 -4.31
N ASN A 109 -15.70 -10.98 -4.02
CA ASN A 109 -14.65 -10.18 -3.40
C ASN A 109 -14.08 -9.15 -4.39
N ILE A 110 -13.94 -9.50 -5.67
CA ILE A 110 -13.51 -8.57 -6.71
C ILE A 110 -14.47 -7.38 -6.77
N LYS A 111 -15.80 -7.65 -6.79
CA LYS A 111 -16.80 -6.59 -6.78
C LYS A 111 -16.73 -5.76 -5.50
N ALA A 112 -16.62 -6.38 -4.32
CA ALA A 112 -16.54 -5.68 -3.05
C ALA A 112 -15.28 -4.82 -2.93
N ASN A 113 -14.14 -5.26 -3.49
CA ASN A 113 -12.90 -4.47 -3.51
C ASN A 113 -12.99 -3.20 -4.36
N LEU A 114 -13.95 -3.13 -5.29
CA LEU A 114 -14.23 -1.90 -6.06
C LEU A 114 -15.26 -1.00 -5.39
N ASP A 115 -16.03 -1.52 -4.44
CA ASP A 115 -17.09 -0.81 -3.72
C ASP A 115 -16.51 -0.07 -2.48
N ILE A 116 -15.57 0.83 -2.75
CA ILE A 116 -14.80 1.56 -1.74
C ILE A 116 -14.75 3.08 -1.97
N PHE A 117 -15.52 3.57 -2.93
CA PHE A 117 -15.56 4.99 -3.30
C PHE A 117 -16.79 5.72 -2.76
N ASP A 118 -17.69 5.02 -2.09
CA ASP A 118 -18.97 5.50 -1.58
C ASP A 118 -18.95 5.89 -0.10
N PHE A 119 -17.79 5.79 0.54
CA PHE A 119 -17.59 6.17 1.95
C PHE A 119 -16.20 6.71 2.21
N ASP A 120 -16.04 7.44 3.31
CA ASP A 120 -14.78 7.90 3.85
C ASP A 120 -14.61 7.42 5.29
N LEU A 121 -13.38 7.06 5.65
CA LEU A 121 -12.99 6.81 7.03
C LEU A 121 -12.78 8.15 7.74
N SER A 122 -13.28 8.27 8.97
CA SER A 122 -13.04 9.44 9.81
C SER A 122 -11.56 9.55 10.20
N GLU A 123 -11.14 10.73 10.64
CA GLU A 123 -9.77 10.91 11.18
C GLU A 123 -9.48 9.99 12.37
N GLU A 124 -10.51 9.72 13.20
CA GLU A 124 -10.41 8.79 14.33
C GLU A 124 -10.18 7.35 13.84
N ASP A 125 -10.94 6.91 12.83
CA ASP A 125 -10.78 5.58 12.24
C ASP A 125 -9.41 5.43 11.58
N MET A 126 -8.96 6.43 10.83
CA MET A 126 -7.62 6.47 10.25
C MET A 126 -6.54 6.35 11.32
N ALA A 127 -6.67 7.09 12.43
CA ALA A 127 -5.73 7.05 13.54
C ALA A 127 -5.70 5.70 14.27
N VAL A 128 -6.82 4.99 14.34
CA VAL A 128 -6.89 3.61 14.87
C VAL A 128 -6.12 2.67 13.95
N LEU A 129 -6.39 2.72 12.65
CA LEU A 129 -5.73 1.87 11.65
C LEU A 129 -4.21 2.11 11.54
N ASP A 130 -3.78 3.36 11.73
CA ASP A 130 -2.36 3.75 11.74
C ASP A 130 -1.58 3.22 12.96
N LYS A 131 -2.26 2.83 14.04
CA LYS A 131 -1.65 2.32 15.28
C LYS A 131 -1.60 0.80 15.36
N ILE A 132 -2.20 0.10 14.42
CA ILE A 132 -2.21 -1.36 14.40
C ILE A 132 -0.77 -1.90 14.38
N GLN A 133 -0.55 -3.00 15.07
CA GLN A 133 0.74 -3.70 15.15
C GLN A 133 0.57 -5.18 14.86
N GLY A 134 1.68 -5.85 14.58
CA GLY A 134 1.70 -7.31 14.41
C GLY A 134 1.28 -7.82 13.02
N ILE A 135 1.05 -6.91 12.07
CA ILE A 135 0.86 -7.29 10.68
C ILE A 135 2.22 -7.56 10.03
N LYS A 136 2.23 -8.51 9.10
CA LYS A 136 3.45 -8.94 8.41
C LYS A 136 4.22 -7.74 7.83
N THR A 137 5.50 -7.68 8.13
CA THR A 137 6.41 -6.69 7.56
C THR A 137 6.78 -7.02 6.12
N GLN A 138 7.24 -6.01 5.38
CA GLN A 138 7.82 -6.20 4.04
C GLN A 138 8.97 -7.19 4.07
N ASN A 139 9.11 -8.00 3.00
CA ASN A 139 10.34 -8.76 2.79
C ASN A 139 11.47 -7.76 2.55
N ASP A 140 12.64 -8.05 3.13
CA ASP A 140 13.84 -7.26 2.91
C ASP A 140 14.23 -7.35 1.40
N PRO A 141 14.22 -6.23 0.67
CA PRO A 141 14.50 -6.23 -0.76
C PRO A 141 15.93 -6.62 -1.11
N ASP A 142 16.88 -6.55 -0.15
CA ASP A 142 18.28 -6.94 -0.35
C ASP A 142 18.47 -8.46 -0.30
N THR A 143 17.55 -9.17 0.35
CA THR A 143 17.67 -10.62 0.60
C THR A 143 16.62 -11.46 -0.10
N VAL A 144 15.53 -10.85 -0.61
CA VAL A 144 14.45 -11.59 -1.26
C VAL A 144 14.84 -12.04 -2.66
N ASN A 145 14.68 -13.35 -2.93
CA ASN A 145 14.80 -13.91 -4.28
C ASN A 145 13.43 -13.85 -4.97
N PHE A 146 13.39 -13.20 -6.11
CA PHE A 146 12.22 -13.07 -7.00
C PHE A 146 12.22 -14.14 -8.06
#